data_64c7f4cc30b2920f0376a11390690ddb
#
_entry.id   64c7f4cc30b2920f0376a11390690ddb
#
_cell.length_a   1.000
_cell.length_b   1.000
_cell.length_c   1.000
_cell.angle_alpha   90.00
_cell.angle_beta   90.00
_cell.angle_gamma   90.00
#
_symmetry.space_group_name_H-M   'P 1'
#
loop_
_entity.id
_entity.type
_entity.pdbx_description
1 polymer ?
#
loop_
_entity_poly.entity_id
_entity_poly.type
_entity_poly.pdbx_seq_one_letter_code
_entity_poly.pdbx_strand_id
1 'polypeptide(L)'
;LLFTFIFSSAQKKYVLVIHGGAGTIIRENMTAEKEKAYRAKLTEALTAGYAEIKKGSSSVDAVAAAIVIMEDSPLFNAGKGAVFTSDGKNELDASIMYGKDLSAGAIAGVHTIKNPIKAAIAVMQKSEHVMLAGSGAEIFAKENGLEIVDPKYFWTKDRWDGLQKLKKKEAEKTPKISQNSIEDSYFIDQKFGTVGAVALDKNGNIAAGTSTGGMSNKKFGRIGDSPIIGAGTYANAQVGISGTGWGEFFIRST
;
A
#
# COMPACT_ATOMS: atom_id res chain seq x y z
N LEU A 1 -24.21 46.95 29.96
CA LEU A 1 -23.49 46.59 28.74
C LEU A 1 -23.39 45.04 28.68
N LEU A 2 -24.12 44.43 27.74
CA LEU A 2 -24.12 42.97 27.56
C LEU A 2 -23.02 42.68 26.56
N PHE A 3 -21.93 42.02 26.98
CA PHE A 3 -20.89 41.53 26.08
C PHE A 3 -21.29 40.14 25.53
N THR A 4 -21.71 40.09 24.30
CA THR A 4 -21.97 38.82 23.59
C THR A 4 -20.62 38.31 23.03
N PHE A 5 -20.09 37.27 23.66
CA PHE A 5 -18.92 36.55 23.07
C PHE A 5 -19.40 35.67 21.91
N ILE A 6 -19.09 36.08 20.69
CA ILE A 6 -19.26 35.24 19.50
C ILE A 6 -18.05 34.30 19.47
N PHE A 7 -18.25 33.03 19.88
CA PHE A 7 -17.29 31.97 19.65
C PHE A 7 -17.30 31.60 18.15
N SER A 8 -16.38 32.18 17.37
CA SER A 8 -16.11 31.67 16.03
C SER A 8 -15.41 30.31 16.15
N SER A 9 -16.17 29.25 15.97
CA SER A 9 -15.59 27.92 15.82
C SER A 9 -14.92 27.85 14.45
N ALA A 10 -13.61 27.97 14.41
CA ALA A 10 -12.86 27.67 13.18
C ALA A 10 -13.15 26.21 12.79
N GLN A 11 -13.70 26.00 11.60
CA GLN A 11 -13.97 24.66 11.09
C GLN A 11 -12.65 23.90 11.02
N LYS A 12 -12.51 22.86 11.85
CA LYS A 12 -11.30 22.01 11.84
C LYS A 12 -11.15 21.40 10.46
N LYS A 13 -10.05 21.70 9.80
CA LYS A 13 -9.72 21.14 8.49
C LYS A 13 -9.35 19.67 8.67
N TYR A 14 -9.88 18.81 7.83
CA TYR A 14 -9.50 17.40 7.71
C TYR A 14 -9.38 17.03 6.25
N VAL A 15 -8.50 16.11 5.94
CA VAL A 15 -8.14 15.76 4.56
C VAL A 15 -7.88 14.25 4.46
N LEU A 16 -8.22 13.67 3.32
CA LEU A 16 -7.78 12.34 2.93
C LEU A 16 -7.26 12.40 1.49
N VAL A 17 -6.08 11.88 1.29
CA VAL A 17 -5.46 11.69 -0.03
C VAL A 17 -5.14 10.20 -0.19
N ILE A 18 -5.42 9.66 -1.37
CA ILE A 18 -5.12 8.25 -1.69
C ILE A 18 -4.38 8.16 -3.02
N HIS A 19 -3.66 7.06 -3.23
CA HIS A 19 -3.11 6.68 -4.53
C HIS A 19 -3.30 5.19 -4.80
N GLY A 20 -3.48 4.84 -6.08
CA GLY A 20 -3.61 3.46 -6.57
C GLY A 20 -2.33 2.89 -7.17
N GLY A 21 -1.19 3.55 -6.97
CA GLY A 21 0.13 3.12 -7.42
C GLY A 21 0.73 3.96 -8.55
N ALA A 22 2.06 3.92 -8.67
CA ALA A 22 2.81 4.38 -9.83
C ALA A 22 2.98 3.21 -10.81
N GLY A 23 2.16 3.16 -11.82
CA GLY A 23 2.31 2.20 -12.91
C GLY A 23 2.46 2.95 -14.21
N THR A 24 2.83 2.26 -15.28
CA THR A 24 2.77 2.83 -16.61
C THR A 24 1.30 3.01 -16.99
N ILE A 25 0.67 4.06 -16.48
CA ILE A 25 -0.66 4.50 -16.88
C ILE A 25 -0.50 5.24 -18.21
N ILE A 26 -0.23 4.47 -19.26
CA ILE A 26 -0.18 4.99 -20.62
C ILE A 26 -1.62 5.00 -21.11
N ARG A 27 -2.10 6.16 -21.55
CA ARG A 27 -3.46 6.31 -22.10
C ARG A 27 -3.79 5.32 -23.20
N GLU A 28 -2.80 4.96 -24.00
CA GLU A 28 -2.89 3.98 -25.09
C GLU A 28 -3.25 2.56 -24.62
N ASN A 29 -2.94 2.22 -23.37
CA ASN A 29 -3.23 0.90 -22.77
C ASN A 29 -4.44 0.93 -21.82
N MET A 30 -5.13 2.08 -21.70
CA MET A 30 -6.26 2.27 -20.81
C MET A 30 -7.57 2.31 -21.61
N THR A 31 -8.34 1.20 -21.59
CA THR A 31 -9.68 1.23 -22.17
C THR A 31 -10.61 2.08 -21.31
N ALA A 32 -11.68 2.60 -21.90
CA ALA A 32 -12.68 3.38 -21.20
C ALA A 32 -13.32 2.60 -20.02
N GLU A 33 -13.57 1.30 -20.21
CA GLU A 33 -14.11 0.42 -19.17
C GLU A 33 -13.14 0.26 -18.02
N LYS A 34 -11.84 0.10 -18.32
CA LYS A 34 -10.79 -0.04 -17.33
C LYS A 34 -10.59 1.25 -16.52
N GLU A 35 -10.58 2.40 -17.21
CA GLU A 35 -10.53 3.71 -16.55
C GLU A 35 -11.74 3.89 -15.62
N LYS A 36 -12.94 3.59 -16.10
CA LYS A 36 -14.18 3.65 -15.31
C LYS A 36 -14.09 2.78 -14.06
N ALA A 37 -13.58 1.55 -14.18
CA ALA A 37 -13.42 0.63 -13.05
C ALA A 37 -12.44 1.17 -12.01
N TYR A 38 -11.27 1.69 -12.42
CA TYR A 38 -10.29 2.31 -11.52
C TYR A 38 -10.88 3.54 -10.81
N ARG A 39 -11.52 4.45 -11.55
CA ARG A 39 -12.14 5.64 -10.97
C ARG A 39 -13.24 5.28 -9.97
N ALA A 40 -14.09 4.32 -10.29
CA ALA A 40 -15.14 3.86 -9.40
C ALA A 40 -14.56 3.30 -8.09
N LYS A 41 -13.53 2.45 -8.17
CA LYS A 41 -12.91 1.84 -7.00
C LYS A 41 -12.13 2.85 -6.15
N LEU A 42 -11.42 3.79 -6.76
CA LEU A 42 -10.75 4.88 -6.05
C LEU A 42 -11.77 5.81 -5.36
N THR A 43 -12.90 6.09 -6.03
CA THR A 43 -13.98 6.89 -5.42
C THR A 43 -14.58 6.15 -4.21
N GLU A 44 -14.80 4.84 -4.30
CA GLU A 44 -15.27 4.01 -3.19
C GLU A 44 -14.29 4.06 -2.01
N ALA A 45 -13.01 3.86 -2.26
CA ALA A 45 -11.95 3.91 -1.24
C ALA A 45 -11.87 5.29 -0.57
N LEU A 46 -11.86 6.36 -1.36
CA LEU A 46 -11.84 7.73 -0.87
C LEU A 46 -13.08 8.03 -0.01
N THR A 47 -14.26 7.61 -0.47
CA THR A 47 -15.53 7.82 0.23
C THR A 47 -15.55 7.08 1.56
N ALA A 48 -15.08 5.82 1.61
CA ALA A 48 -15.01 5.03 2.83
C ALA A 48 -14.09 5.68 3.88
N GLY A 49 -12.86 6.03 3.51
CA GLY A 49 -11.93 6.68 4.42
C GLY A 49 -12.40 8.07 4.86
N TYR A 50 -12.97 8.87 3.94
CA TYR A 50 -13.51 10.19 4.26
C TYR A 50 -14.70 10.10 5.22
N ALA A 51 -15.54 9.07 5.10
CA ALA A 51 -16.65 8.83 6.01
C ALA A 51 -16.17 8.58 7.45
N GLU A 52 -15.04 7.87 7.63
CA GLU A 52 -14.43 7.69 8.96
C GLU A 52 -14.04 9.03 9.58
N ILE A 53 -13.32 9.89 8.85
CA ILE A 53 -12.96 11.22 9.35
C ILE A 53 -14.21 12.05 9.68
N LYS A 54 -15.23 11.99 8.83
CA LYS A 54 -16.47 12.74 9.02
C LYS A 54 -17.23 12.33 10.29
N LYS A 55 -17.17 11.04 10.66
CA LYS A 55 -17.73 10.53 11.94
C LYS A 55 -16.91 11.00 13.16
N GLY A 56 -15.66 11.40 12.99
CA GLY A 56 -14.74 11.74 14.07
C GLY A 56 -13.76 10.61 14.44
N SER A 57 -13.67 9.55 13.64
CA SER A 57 -12.66 8.50 13.76
C SER A 57 -11.25 9.06 13.55
N SER A 58 -10.24 8.30 13.96
CA SER A 58 -8.84 8.70 13.82
C SER A 58 -8.38 8.70 12.35
N SER A 59 -7.29 9.41 12.07
CA SER A 59 -6.62 9.34 10.76
C SER A 59 -6.16 7.92 10.41
N VAL A 60 -5.80 7.10 11.40
CA VAL A 60 -5.47 5.68 11.21
C VAL A 60 -6.67 4.90 10.67
N ASP A 61 -7.86 5.09 11.25
CA ASP A 61 -9.09 4.42 10.80
C ASP A 61 -9.46 4.82 9.37
N ALA A 62 -9.27 6.09 9.02
CA ALA A 62 -9.52 6.60 7.67
C ALA A 62 -8.57 6.00 6.63
N VAL A 63 -7.28 5.93 6.95
CA VAL A 63 -6.26 5.26 6.12
C VAL A 63 -6.60 3.79 5.94
N ALA A 64 -6.93 3.10 7.05
CA ALA A 64 -7.31 1.69 7.02
C ALA A 64 -8.52 1.44 6.11
N ALA A 65 -9.60 2.21 6.27
CA ALA A 65 -10.82 2.06 5.50
C ALA A 65 -10.57 2.24 3.99
N ALA A 66 -9.76 3.23 3.60
CA ALA A 66 -9.43 3.47 2.21
C ALA A 66 -8.56 2.34 1.61
N ILE A 67 -7.52 1.91 2.33
CA ILE A 67 -6.59 0.89 1.84
C ILE A 67 -7.28 -0.48 1.75
N VAL A 68 -8.11 -0.87 2.71
CA VAL A 68 -8.86 -2.14 2.68
C VAL A 68 -9.71 -2.29 1.41
N ILE A 69 -10.39 -1.24 0.97
CA ILE A 69 -11.17 -1.24 -0.28
C ILE A 69 -10.26 -1.52 -1.50
N MET A 70 -9.06 -0.99 -1.48
CA MET A 70 -8.09 -1.20 -2.56
C MET A 70 -7.44 -2.59 -2.48
N GLU A 71 -7.14 -3.11 -1.27
CA GLU A 71 -6.63 -4.47 -1.06
C GLU A 71 -7.65 -5.56 -1.47
N ASP A 72 -8.94 -5.32 -1.27
CA ASP A 72 -10.00 -6.25 -1.66
C ASP A 72 -10.30 -6.22 -3.17
N SER A 73 -9.66 -5.33 -3.93
CA SER A 73 -9.86 -5.16 -5.37
C SER A 73 -8.75 -5.81 -6.19
N PRO A 74 -9.06 -6.57 -7.27
CA PRO A 74 -8.06 -7.13 -8.16
C PRO A 74 -7.37 -6.06 -9.04
N LEU A 75 -7.82 -4.82 -9.01
CA LEU A 75 -7.31 -3.74 -9.87
C LEU A 75 -5.92 -3.26 -9.45
N PHE A 76 -5.63 -3.23 -8.15
CA PHE A 76 -4.39 -2.65 -7.60
C PHE A 76 -3.37 -3.73 -7.25
N ASN A 77 -2.09 -3.36 -7.20
CA ASN A 77 -1.05 -4.26 -6.72
C ASN A 77 -0.95 -4.21 -5.19
N ALA A 78 -1.98 -4.69 -4.53
CA ALA A 78 -2.08 -4.86 -3.09
C ALA A 78 -3.17 -5.89 -2.80
N GLY A 79 -3.05 -6.68 -1.72
CA GLY A 79 -4.04 -7.69 -1.36
C GLY A 79 -4.41 -8.57 -2.56
N LYS A 80 -5.71 -8.63 -2.90
CA LYS A 80 -6.26 -9.51 -3.95
C LYS A 80 -5.68 -9.29 -5.35
N GLY A 81 -5.16 -8.10 -5.66
CA GLY A 81 -4.57 -7.79 -6.96
C GLY A 81 -3.04 -7.82 -6.96
N ALA A 82 -2.43 -8.38 -5.91
CA ALA A 82 -0.98 -8.45 -5.78
C ALA A 82 -0.32 -9.21 -6.93
N VAL A 83 0.84 -8.73 -7.34
CA VAL A 83 1.69 -9.40 -8.33
C VAL A 83 2.30 -10.68 -7.77
N PHE A 84 2.89 -11.48 -8.66
CA PHE A 84 3.53 -12.75 -8.30
C PHE A 84 5.05 -12.61 -8.19
N THR A 85 5.62 -13.36 -7.23
CA THR A 85 7.06 -13.63 -7.16
C THR A 85 7.51 -14.51 -8.34
N SER A 86 8.81 -14.68 -8.50
CA SER A 86 9.39 -15.62 -9.47
C SER A 86 8.92 -17.07 -9.25
N ASP A 87 8.58 -17.43 -8.02
CA ASP A 87 8.12 -18.78 -7.68
C ASP A 87 6.60 -18.95 -7.86
N GLY A 88 5.92 -17.91 -8.38
CA GLY A 88 4.48 -17.96 -8.64
C GLY A 88 3.62 -17.83 -7.38
N LYS A 89 4.12 -17.19 -6.32
CA LYS A 89 3.41 -16.89 -5.09
C LYS A 89 3.09 -15.41 -5.00
N ASN A 90 2.03 -15.04 -4.27
CA ASN A 90 1.80 -13.66 -3.86
C ASN A 90 2.45 -13.45 -2.49
N GLU A 91 3.28 -12.42 -2.36
CA GLU A 91 3.88 -11.96 -1.11
C GLU A 91 3.48 -10.52 -0.88
N LEU A 92 2.91 -10.24 0.29
CA LEU A 92 2.28 -8.97 0.60
C LEU A 92 3.06 -8.24 1.69
N ASP A 93 3.15 -6.93 1.56
CA ASP A 93 3.80 -6.04 2.50
C ASP A 93 2.87 -4.86 2.81
N ALA A 94 2.88 -4.37 4.05
CA ALA A 94 2.15 -3.16 4.42
C ALA A 94 2.78 -2.46 5.63
N SER A 95 2.57 -1.16 5.73
CA SER A 95 2.91 -0.38 6.89
C SER A 95 1.91 0.74 7.17
N ILE A 96 1.90 1.18 8.41
CA ILE A 96 1.13 2.30 8.93
C ILE A 96 2.01 3.10 9.90
N MET A 97 1.88 4.41 9.88
CA MET A 97 2.49 5.28 10.88
C MET A 97 1.51 6.36 11.32
N TYR A 98 1.48 6.61 12.64
CA TYR A 98 0.64 7.61 13.26
C TYR A 98 1.49 8.78 13.76
N GLY A 99 1.31 9.94 13.17
CA GLY A 99 2.16 11.11 13.41
C GLY A 99 1.98 11.79 14.76
N LYS A 100 0.94 11.44 15.53
CA LYS A 100 0.68 12.01 16.85
C LYS A 100 1.77 11.66 17.86
N ASP A 101 2.23 10.43 17.85
CA ASP A 101 3.16 9.86 18.82
C ASP A 101 4.28 9.05 18.17
N LEU A 102 4.36 9.07 16.83
CA LEU A 102 5.30 8.33 16.00
C LEU A 102 5.14 6.80 16.10
N SER A 103 4.02 6.31 16.64
CA SER A 103 3.73 4.87 16.63
C SER A 103 3.63 4.36 15.20
N ALA A 104 4.17 3.17 14.95
CA ALA A 104 4.21 2.57 13.64
C ALA A 104 4.09 1.05 13.72
N GLY A 105 3.60 0.44 12.65
CA GLY A 105 3.55 -1.00 12.50
C GLY A 105 3.70 -1.40 11.05
N ALA A 106 4.37 -2.52 10.84
CA ALA A 106 4.62 -3.07 9.51
C ALA A 106 4.58 -4.58 9.48
N ILE A 107 4.22 -5.12 8.33
CA ILE A 107 4.36 -6.55 8.00
C ILE A 107 5.00 -6.70 6.62
N ALA A 108 5.78 -7.76 6.45
CA ALA A 108 6.43 -8.06 5.17
C ALA A 108 6.43 -9.56 4.85
N GLY A 109 6.34 -9.89 3.54
CA GLY A 109 6.48 -11.25 3.03
C GLY A 109 5.39 -12.22 3.53
N VAL A 110 4.15 -11.74 3.69
CA VAL A 110 3.02 -12.57 4.13
C VAL A 110 2.20 -13.08 2.95
N HIS A 111 1.55 -14.25 3.12
CA HIS A 111 0.85 -14.97 2.05
C HIS A 111 -0.62 -15.22 2.33
N THR A 112 -1.06 -15.11 3.59
CA THR A 112 -2.38 -15.57 4.03
C THR A 112 -3.23 -14.50 4.68
N ILE A 113 -2.66 -13.34 5.01
CA ILE A 113 -3.39 -12.23 5.65
C ILE A 113 -4.21 -11.49 4.60
N LYS A 114 -5.54 -11.55 4.69
CA LYS A 114 -6.45 -10.96 3.70
C LYS A 114 -6.21 -9.47 3.48
N ASN A 115 -6.10 -8.72 4.57
CA ASN A 115 -5.86 -7.28 4.54
C ASN A 115 -4.56 -6.94 5.29
N PRO A 116 -3.43 -6.88 4.59
CA PRO A 116 -2.12 -6.55 5.16
C PRO A 116 -2.11 -5.29 6.01
N ILE A 117 -2.79 -4.23 5.60
CA ILE A 117 -2.85 -2.97 6.36
C ILE A 117 -3.44 -3.16 7.76
N LYS A 118 -4.43 -4.04 7.93
CA LYS A 118 -4.99 -4.34 9.25
C LYS A 118 -3.98 -5.03 10.16
N ALA A 119 -3.13 -5.89 9.59
CA ALA A 119 -2.07 -6.53 10.35
C ALA A 119 -0.97 -5.55 10.75
N ALA A 120 -0.59 -4.63 9.86
CA ALA A 120 0.32 -3.55 10.21
C ALA A 120 -0.22 -2.69 11.36
N ILE A 121 -1.51 -2.35 11.35
CA ILE A 121 -2.17 -1.64 12.45
C ILE A 121 -2.17 -2.48 13.74
N ALA A 122 -2.43 -3.78 13.65
CA ALA A 122 -2.39 -4.66 14.82
C ALA A 122 -0.97 -4.74 15.41
N VAL A 123 0.07 -4.78 14.57
CA VAL A 123 1.48 -4.69 15.04
C VAL A 123 1.71 -3.39 15.81
N MET A 124 1.29 -2.25 15.25
CA MET A 124 1.42 -0.95 15.92
C MET A 124 0.71 -0.89 17.27
N GLN A 125 -0.49 -1.50 17.39
CA GLN A 125 -1.36 -1.31 18.55
C GLN A 125 -1.24 -2.38 19.62
N LYS A 126 -0.75 -3.58 19.27
CA LYS A 126 -0.83 -4.77 20.12
C LYS A 126 0.49 -5.52 20.25
N SER A 127 1.58 -4.99 19.71
CA SER A 127 2.90 -5.60 19.73
C SER A 127 3.93 -4.63 20.33
N GLU A 128 4.98 -5.15 20.93
CA GLU A 128 6.18 -4.40 21.31
C GLU A 128 7.10 -4.12 20.11
N HIS A 129 6.83 -4.76 18.98
CA HIS A 129 7.63 -4.66 17.76
C HIS A 129 7.03 -3.63 16.80
N VAL A 130 7.88 -3.06 15.95
CA VAL A 130 7.43 -2.19 14.86
C VAL A 130 7.18 -2.99 13.59
N MET A 131 7.86 -4.13 13.39
CA MET A 131 7.75 -4.89 12.15
C MET A 131 7.81 -6.39 12.43
N LEU A 132 6.89 -7.13 11.81
CA LEU A 132 6.85 -8.58 11.77
C LEU A 132 6.92 -9.09 10.32
N ALA A 133 7.45 -10.29 10.09
CA ALA A 133 7.60 -10.82 8.73
C ALA A 133 7.22 -12.31 8.63
N GLY A 134 6.83 -12.73 7.41
CA GLY A 134 6.58 -14.11 7.04
C GLY A 134 5.60 -14.83 7.95
N SER A 135 5.85 -16.10 8.24
CA SER A 135 4.97 -16.94 9.06
C SER A 135 4.76 -16.43 10.49
N GLY A 136 5.74 -15.72 11.05
CA GLY A 136 5.59 -15.09 12.37
C GLY A 136 4.52 -14.00 12.37
N ALA A 137 4.49 -13.17 11.32
CA ALA A 137 3.44 -12.16 11.15
C ALA A 137 2.06 -12.79 10.92
N GLU A 138 1.97 -13.93 10.23
CA GLU A 138 0.72 -14.64 9.98
C GLU A 138 0.17 -15.29 11.27
N ILE A 139 1.04 -15.86 12.11
CA ILE A 139 0.67 -16.37 13.43
C ILE A 139 0.12 -15.24 14.29
N PHE A 140 0.87 -14.13 14.39
CA PHE A 140 0.44 -12.94 15.14
C PHE A 140 -0.92 -12.41 14.65
N ALA A 141 -1.12 -12.33 13.34
CA ALA A 141 -2.38 -11.86 12.74
C ALA A 141 -3.54 -12.77 13.15
N LYS A 142 -3.37 -14.10 13.06
CA LYS A 142 -4.37 -15.09 13.46
C LYS A 142 -4.72 -15.00 14.95
N GLU A 143 -3.73 -14.90 15.83
CA GLU A 143 -3.92 -14.77 17.27
C GLU A 143 -4.65 -13.47 17.65
N ASN A 144 -4.49 -12.42 16.83
CA ASN A 144 -5.19 -11.16 17.00
C ASN A 144 -6.54 -11.07 16.27
N GLY A 145 -7.07 -12.19 15.77
CA GLY A 145 -8.41 -12.30 15.18
C GLY A 145 -8.54 -11.69 13.78
N LEU A 146 -7.43 -11.53 13.05
CA LEU A 146 -7.47 -11.06 11.66
C LEU A 146 -7.86 -12.19 10.71
N GLU A 147 -8.50 -11.82 9.61
CA GLU A 147 -8.97 -12.77 8.61
C GLU A 147 -7.79 -13.38 7.84
N ILE A 148 -7.64 -14.70 7.96
CA ILE A 148 -6.66 -15.50 7.25
C ILE A 148 -7.36 -16.22 6.10
N VAL A 149 -6.78 -16.16 4.91
CA VAL A 149 -7.34 -16.75 3.69
C VAL A 149 -6.37 -17.74 3.06
N ASP A 150 -6.90 -18.64 2.22
CA ASP A 150 -6.06 -19.46 1.35
C ASP A 150 -5.28 -18.55 0.38
N PRO A 151 -3.99 -18.79 0.12
CA PRO A 151 -3.20 -18.00 -0.82
C PRO A 151 -3.83 -17.84 -2.21
N LYS A 152 -4.68 -18.79 -2.64
CA LYS A 152 -5.44 -18.69 -3.89
C LYS A 152 -6.40 -17.49 -3.94
N TYR A 153 -6.77 -16.92 -2.79
CA TYR A 153 -7.58 -15.69 -2.72
C TYR A 153 -6.94 -14.53 -3.50
N PHE A 154 -5.62 -14.44 -3.50
CA PHE A 154 -4.84 -13.39 -4.14
C PHE A 154 -4.59 -13.63 -5.64
N TRP A 155 -4.85 -14.87 -6.10
CA TRP A 155 -4.59 -15.25 -7.49
C TRP A 155 -5.52 -14.51 -8.44
N THR A 156 -4.97 -13.86 -9.45
CA THR A 156 -5.74 -13.28 -10.56
C THR A 156 -5.10 -13.63 -11.89
N LYS A 157 -5.92 -13.87 -12.91
CA LYS A 157 -5.47 -14.24 -14.24
C LYS A 157 -4.57 -13.16 -14.85
N ASP A 158 -4.94 -11.90 -14.72
CA ASP A 158 -4.18 -10.78 -15.30
C ASP A 158 -2.75 -10.68 -14.72
N ARG A 159 -2.60 -10.89 -13.40
CA ARG A 159 -1.28 -10.88 -12.75
C ARG A 159 -0.46 -12.10 -13.09
N TRP A 160 -1.10 -13.27 -13.19
CA TRP A 160 -0.45 -14.50 -13.62
C TRP A 160 0.08 -14.39 -15.05
N ASP A 161 -0.77 -13.95 -16.00
CA ASP A 161 -0.37 -13.74 -17.39
C ASP A 161 0.78 -12.70 -17.48
N GLY A 162 0.75 -11.68 -16.64
CA GLY A 162 1.83 -10.70 -16.50
C GLY A 162 3.16 -11.35 -16.10
N LEU A 163 3.16 -12.23 -15.10
CA LEU A 163 4.35 -12.98 -14.69
C LEU A 163 4.89 -13.85 -15.84
N GLN A 164 4.01 -14.61 -16.54
CA GLN A 164 4.44 -15.48 -17.65
C GLN A 164 5.10 -14.67 -18.78
N LYS A 165 4.55 -13.51 -19.12
CA LYS A 165 5.15 -12.59 -20.10
C LYS A 165 6.54 -12.11 -19.69
N LEU A 166 6.73 -11.76 -18.41
CA LEU A 166 8.03 -11.32 -17.89
C LEU A 166 9.06 -12.45 -17.94
N LYS A 167 8.69 -13.67 -17.51
CA LYS A 167 9.57 -14.84 -17.56
C LYS A 167 9.98 -15.19 -18.98
N LYS A 168 9.05 -15.14 -19.93
CA LYS A 168 9.36 -15.36 -21.34
C LYS A 168 10.38 -14.33 -21.86
N LYS A 169 10.17 -13.05 -21.59
CA LYS A 169 11.11 -11.98 -21.96
C LYS A 169 12.50 -12.15 -21.33
N GLU A 170 12.57 -12.60 -20.05
CA GLU A 170 13.87 -12.91 -19.42
C GLU A 170 14.60 -14.06 -20.12
N ALA A 171 13.88 -15.13 -20.49
CA ALA A 171 14.44 -16.27 -21.17
C ALA A 171 14.95 -15.94 -22.60
N GLU A 172 14.31 -14.99 -23.28
CA GLU A 172 14.67 -14.53 -24.63
C GLU A 172 15.86 -13.54 -24.62
N LYS A 173 16.22 -12.95 -23.49
CA LYS A 173 17.37 -12.06 -23.36
C LYS A 173 18.65 -12.90 -23.35
N THR A 174 19.34 -13.00 -24.51
CA THR A 174 20.72 -13.50 -24.59
C THR A 174 21.60 -12.61 -23.69
N PRO A 175 22.55 -13.16 -22.91
CA PRO A 175 23.43 -12.38 -22.08
C PRO A 175 24.34 -11.49 -22.92
N LYS A 176 23.89 -10.30 -23.28
CA LYS A 176 24.77 -9.24 -23.79
C LYS A 176 25.34 -8.52 -22.55
N ILE A 177 26.60 -8.87 -22.27
CA ILE A 177 27.43 -8.15 -21.29
C ILE A 177 27.70 -6.76 -21.87
N SER A 178 26.89 -5.77 -21.52
CA SER A 178 27.24 -4.36 -21.62
C SER A 178 26.72 -3.64 -20.38
N GLN A 179 27.66 -3.09 -19.61
CA GLN A 179 27.39 -2.44 -18.33
C GLN A 179 26.49 -1.20 -18.42
N ASN A 180 26.25 -0.66 -19.61
CA ASN A 180 25.50 0.60 -19.81
C ASN A 180 24.04 0.43 -20.24
N SER A 181 23.54 -0.82 -20.43
CA SER A 181 22.17 -1.06 -20.88
C SER A 181 21.22 -1.61 -19.81
N ILE A 182 21.70 -1.72 -18.57
CA ILE A 182 20.91 -2.29 -17.46
C ILE A 182 19.85 -1.31 -16.98
N GLU A 183 20.13 0.00 -17.02
CA GLU A 183 19.20 1.01 -16.49
C GLU A 183 17.95 1.19 -17.37
N ASP A 184 18.09 1.33 -18.69
CA ASP A 184 16.95 1.69 -19.55
C ASP A 184 15.94 0.57 -19.80
N SER A 185 16.37 -0.69 -19.85
CA SER A 185 15.47 -1.81 -20.14
C SER A 185 14.67 -2.29 -18.91
N TYR A 186 15.15 -2.03 -17.69
CA TYR A 186 14.47 -2.38 -16.45
C TYR A 186 13.32 -1.44 -16.13
N PHE A 187 13.41 -0.17 -16.53
CA PHE A 187 12.42 0.86 -16.19
C PHE A 187 11.10 0.75 -16.96
N ILE A 188 11.07 0.14 -18.14
CA ILE A 188 9.94 0.26 -19.05
C ILE A 188 8.85 -0.81 -18.84
N ASP A 189 9.16 -1.98 -18.29
CA ASP A 189 8.28 -3.15 -18.34
C ASP A 189 7.80 -3.70 -16.98
N GLN A 190 8.29 -3.15 -15.86
CA GLN A 190 7.86 -3.59 -14.53
C GLN A 190 6.71 -2.72 -14.03
N LYS A 191 5.52 -3.31 -14.00
CA LYS A 191 4.33 -2.66 -13.45
C LYS A 191 4.45 -2.54 -11.94
N PHE A 192 4.90 -1.37 -11.51
CA PHE A 192 4.83 -0.97 -10.11
C PHE A 192 3.40 -0.56 -9.81
N GLY A 193 2.91 -0.97 -8.70
CA GLY A 193 1.62 -0.53 -8.19
C GLY A 193 1.64 -0.78 -6.70
N THR A 194 1.37 0.22 -5.93
CA THR A 194 1.33 0.19 -4.48
C THR A 194 0.16 1.07 -4.12
N VAL A 195 -0.72 0.65 -3.24
CA VAL A 195 -1.78 1.54 -2.78
C VAL A 195 -1.35 2.25 -1.51
N GLY A 196 -1.85 3.46 -1.33
CA GLY A 196 -1.58 4.19 -0.12
C GLY A 196 -2.60 5.26 0.17
N ALA A 197 -2.58 5.73 1.41
CA ALA A 197 -3.43 6.79 1.90
C ALA A 197 -2.71 7.62 2.96
N VAL A 198 -3.02 8.92 2.98
CA VAL A 198 -2.61 9.86 4.02
C VAL A 198 -3.85 10.61 4.49
N ALA A 199 -4.06 10.65 5.79
CA ALA A 199 -5.21 11.32 6.39
C ALA A 199 -4.79 12.33 7.47
N LEU A 200 -5.48 13.46 7.52
CA LEU A 200 -5.50 14.41 8.62
C LEU A 200 -6.89 14.36 9.26
N ASP A 201 -6.99 13.98 10.52
CA ASP A 201 -8.27 13.91 11.24
C ASP A 201 -8.71 15.25 11.84
N LYS A 202 -9.91 15.27 12.42
CA LYS A 202 -10.49 16.47 13.05
C LYS A 202 -9.72 16.95 14.28
N ASN A 203 -8.84 16.12 14.84
CA ASN A 203 -8.01 16.44 15.99
C ASN A 203 -6.65 17.02 15.58
N GLY A 204 -6.38 17.08 14.27
CA GLY A 204 -5.12 17.57 13.72
C GLY A 204 -4.01 16.49 13.65
N ASN A 205 -4.36 15.22 13.84
CA ASN A 205 -3.40 14.12 13.77
C ASN A 205 -3.30 13.59 12.34
N ILE A 206 -2.08 13.29 11.92
CA ILE A 206 -1.78 12.73 10.60
C ILE A 206 -1.49 11.24 10.74
N ALA A 207 -1.96 10.44 9.79
CA ALA A 207 -1.53 9.06 9.61
C ALA A 207 -1.23 8.81 8.12
N ALA A 208 -0.28 7.92 7.86
CA ALA A 208 0.04 7.45 6.52
C ALA A 208 0.12 5.93 6.53
N GLY A 209 -0.33 5.30 5.45
CA GLY A 209 -0.25 3.85 5.28
C GLY A 209 -0.02 3.49 3.82
N THR A 210 0.66 2.36 3.62
CA THR A 210 1.04 1.84 2.31
C THR A 210 0.87 0.32 2.30
N SER A 211 0.37 -0.25 1.19
CA SER A 211 0.20 -1.69 1.02
C SER A 211 0.53 -2.13 -0.40
N THR A 212 1.21 -3.26 -0.55
CA THR A 212 1.72 -3.71 -1.85
C THR A 212 1.90 -5.23 -1.94
N GLY A 213 1.90 -5.75 -3.18
CA GLY A 213 2.46 -7.06 -3.54
C GLY A 213 3.94 -6.98 -3.95
N GLY A 214 4.55 -5.80 -3.89
CA GLY A 214 5.93 -5.58 -4.33
C GLY A 214 6.10 -5.53 -5.86
N MET A 215 7.24 -5.97 -6.33
CA MET A 215 7.64 -6.01 -7.74
C MET A 215 7.22 -7.34 -8.38
N SER A 216 6.68 -7.31 -9.60
CA SER A 216 6.43 -8.54 -10.39
C SER A 216 7.72 -9.32 -10.62
N ASN A 217 7.63 -10.64 -10.51
CA ASN A 217 8.78 -11.55 -10.71
C ASN A 217 9.94 -11.33 -9.71
N LYS A 218 9.65 -10.71 -8.54
CA LYS A 218 10.65 -10.54 -7.47
C LYS A 218 11.19 -11.90 -7.01
N LYS A 219 12.48 -11.93 -6.63
CA LYS A 219 13.22 -13.13 -6.23
C LYS A 219 13.74 -12.98 -4.79
N PHE A 220 14.10 -14.09 -4.17
CA PHE A 220 14.85 -14.12 -2.91
C PHE A 220 14.16 -13.42 -1.73
N GLY A 221 12.81 -13.36 -1.70
CA GLY A 221 12.08 -12.66 -0.66
C GLY A 221 12.29 -11.14 -0.68
N ARG A 222 12.47 -10.54 -1.86
CA ARG A 222 12.69 -9.10 -2.00
C ARG A 222 11.58 -8.30 -1.33
N ILE A 223 11.95 -7.44 -0.43
CA ILE A 223 11.10 -6.45 0.22
C ILE A 223 11.43 -5.07 -0.37
N GLY A 224 10.39 -4.31 -0.75
CA GLY A 224 10.52 -2.94 -1.23
C GLY A 224 10.42 -1.91 -0.09
N ASP A 225 10.15 -0.68 -0.47
CA ASP A 225 10.01 0.46 0.42
C ASP A 225 8.74 0.44 1.27
N SER A 226 7.66 -0.17 0.76
CA SER A 226 6.32 -0.05 1.35
C SER A 226 6.22 -0.45 2.83
N PRO A 227 6.87 -1.52 3.33
CA PRO A 227 6.81 -1.86 4.75
C PRO A 227 7.88 -1.13 5.59
N ILE A 228 8.75 -0.34 4.98
CA ILE A 228 9.86 0.34 5.67
C ILE A 228 9.42 1.75 6.06
N ILE A 229 9.30 1.97 7.37
CA ILE A 229 9.01 3.29 7.91
C ILE A 229 10.16 4.27 7.59
N GLY A 230 9.79 5.42 7.04
CA GLY A 230 10.74 6.39 6.51
C GLY A 230 10.94 6.28 5.00
N ALA A 231 10.86 5.09 4.41
CA ALA A 231 11.01 4.87 2.96
C ALA A 231 9.68 4.97 2.21
N GLY A 232 8.78 3.99 2.36
CA GLY A 232 7.48 3.97 1.68
C GLY A 232 6.35 4.60 2.47
N THR A 233 6.49 4.72 3.79
CA THR A 233 5.48 5.26 4.69
C THR A 233 6.12 6.10 5.76
N TYR A 234 5.63 7.32 5.94
CA TYR A 234 6.07 8.19 7.03
C TYR A 234 4.93 9.10 7.49
N ALA A 235 4.82 9.33 8.79
CA ALA A 235 3.96 10.37 9.34
C ALA A 235 4.55 10.96 10.62
N ASN A 236 4.42 12.28 10.78
CA ASN A 236 4.65 13.00 12.02
C ASN A 236 3.56 14.06 12.22
N ALA A 237 3.72 14.93 13.19
CA ALA A 237 2.74 15.98 13.49
C ALA A 237 2.56 17.01 12.35
N GLN A 238 3.45 17.06 11.37
CA GLN A 238 3.49 18.08 10.32
C GLN A 238 3.28 17.52 8.91
N VAL A 239 3.68 16.27 8.65
CA VAL A 239 3.67 15.68 7.32
C VAL A 239 3.28 14.21 7.36
N GLY A 240 2.61 13.76 6.31
CA GLY A 240 2.36 12.35 6.03
C GLY A 240 2.74 12.03 4.59
N ILE A 241 3.37 10.87 4.38
CA ILE A 241 3.86 10.42 3.06
C ILE A 241 3.50 8.95 2.89
N SER A 242 2.95 8.62 1.72
CA SER A 242 2.84 7.25 1.22
C SER A 242 3.45 7.22 -0.17
N GLY A 243 4.53 6.46 -0.34
CA GLY A 243 5.31 6.38 -1.55
C GLY A 243 4.93 5.21 -2.45
N THR A 244 5.18 5.35 -3.75
CA THR A 244 5.05 4.27 -4.72
C THR A 244 6.03 4.52 -5.87
N GLY A 245 6.71 3.46 -6.34
CA GLY A 245 7.71 3.54 -7.40
C GLY A 245 8.75 2.43 -7.28
N TRP A 246 9.98 2.75 -7.59
CA TRP A 246 11.10 1.82 -7.45
C TRP A 246 11.64 1.84 -6.01
N GLY A 247 11.26 0.84 -5.22
CA GLY A 247 11.50 0.79 -3.78
C GLY A 247 12.96 0.94 -3.36
N GLU A 248 13.89 0.43 -4.16
CA GLU A 248 15.33 0.50 -3.90
C GLU A 248 15.86 1.94 -3.86
N PHE A 249 15.25 2.86 -4.62
CA PHE A 249 15.62 4.29 -4.55
C PHE A 249 15.09 4.91 -3.25
N PHE A 250 13.84 4.64 -2.90
CA PHE A 250 13.27 5.15 -1.66
C PHE A 250 14.05 4.67 -0.45
N ILE A 251 14.37 3.36 -0.37
CA ILE A 251 15.12 2.79 0.75
C ILE A 251 16.50 3.41 0.89
N ARG A 252 17.19 3.74 -0.22
CA ARG A 252 18.53 4.34 -0.18
C ARG A 252 18.53 5.82 0.15
N SER A 253 17.37 6.47 0.14
CA SER A 253 17.25 7.93 0.35
C SER A 253 16.71 8.32 1.72
N THR A 254 16.51 7.35 2.61
CA THR A 254 16.01 7.54 3.98
C THR A 254 17.12 7.60 5.00
#